data_65d8f7962164ab46138f22c0ed5dd7e7
#
_entry.id   65d8f7962164ab46138f22c0ed5dd7e7
#
_cell.length_a   1.000
_cell.length_b   1.000
_cell.length_c   1.000
_cell.angle_alpha   90.00
_cell.angle_beta   90.00
_cell.angle_gamma   90.00
#
_symmetry.space_group_name_H-M   'P 1'
#
loop_
_entity.id
_entity.type
_entity.pdbx_description
1 polymer ?
#
loop_
_entity_poly.entity_id
_entity_poly.type
_entity_poly.pdbx_seq_one_letter_code
_entity_poly.pdbx_strand_id
1 'polypeptide(L)'
;MALVPMVVEQTSRGERSYDIYSRLLNDRIIFLADEVNDVTASLVVAQMLYLEAQDPDKDIYLYINSPGGSITSGMAIYDTMNYIKCDVSTICVGMAASMGAFLLSSGAKGKRYALPNAEVMIHQPLGGMQGQASDIKIHADHIIRIRAKLNKLLSEQTGKPLETIERDTERDNFMTAEEAQIYGLVDKVITKKEL
;
A
#
# COMPACT_ATOMS: atom_id res chain seq x y z
N MET A 1 5.63 10.97 20.65
CA MET A 1 6.35 9.90 19.96
C MET A 1 6.08 8.62 20.74
N ALA A 2 5.51 7.59 20.13
CA ALA A 2 5.28 6.31 20.81
C ALA A 2 6.62 5.64 21.11
N LEU A 3 6.72 4.95 22.26
CA LEU A 3 7.91 4.21 22.62
C LEU A 3 7.99 2.94 21.74
N VAL A 4 9.05 2.80 20.96
CA VAL A 4 9.26 1.60 20.15
C VAL A 4 9.90 0.52 21.04
N PRO A 5 9.26 -0.67 21.21
CA PRO A 5 9.80 -1.73 22.05
C PRO A 5 11.11 -2.28 21.49
N MET A 6 12.02 -2.63 22.40
CA MET A 6 13.26 -3.35 22.08
C MET A 6 13.09 -4.84 22.38
N VAL A 7 13.62 -5.69 21.51
CA VAL A 7 13.68 -7.14 21.68
C VAL A 7 15.14 -7.60 21.69
N VAL A 8 15.45 -8.59 22.52
CA VAL A 8 16.78 -9.18 22.62
C VAL A 8 16.71 -10.62 22.15
N GLU A 9 17.54 -10.97 21.17
CA GLU A 9 17.71 -12.34 20.70
C GLU A 9 19.04 -12.91 21.14
N GLN A 10 19.00 -14.14 21.63
CA GLN A 10 20.21 -14.90 21.90
C GLN A 10 20.64 -15.65 20.63
N THR A 11 21.86 -15.39 20.17
CA THR A 11 22.46 -16.06 19.02
C THR A 11 23.69 -16.82 19.47
N SER A 12 24.21 -17.72 18.62
CA SER A 12 25.47 -18.42 18.86
C SER A 12 26.70 -17.50 19.02
N ARG A 13 26.54 -16.20 18.66
CA ARG A 13 27.60 -15.17 18.76
C ARG A 13 27.34 -14.14 19.88
N GLY A 14 26.37 -14.41 20.78
CA GLY A 14 25.96 -13.51 21.86
C GLY A 14 24.57 -12.89 21.67
N GLU A 15 24.25 -11.97 22.54
CA GLU A 15 22.98 -11.24 22.52
C GLU A 15 23.00 -10.12 21.46
N ARG A 16 21.87 -9.98 20.73
CA ARG A 16 21.62 -8.86 19.83
C ARG A 16 20.30 -8.18 20.20
N SER A 17 20.36 -6.88 20.32
CA SER A 17 19.18 -6.04 20.56
C SER A 17 18.72 -5.38 19.27
N TYR A 18 17.41 -5.45 19.02
CA TYR A 18 16.73 -4.79 17.89
C TYR A 18 15.53 -4.00 18.40
N ASP A 19 15.17 -2.91 17.76
CA ASP A 19 13.80 -2.44 17.85
C ASP A 19 12.86 -3.41 17.13
N ILE A 20 11.57 -3.38 17.49
CA ILE A 20 10.61 -4.37 16.96
C ILE A 20 10.47 -4.32 15.44
N TYR A 21 10.54 -3.13 14.82
CA TYR A 21 10.43 -3.00 13.37
C TYR A 21 11.65 -3.56 12.66
N SER A 22 12.86 -3.26 13.16
CA SER A 22 14.12 -3.84 12.65
C SER A 22 14.14 -5.37 12.79
N ARG A 23 13.55 -5.88 13.88
CA ARG A 23 13.44 -7.34 14.06
C ARG A 23 12.50 -7.97 13.05
N LEU A 24 11.31 -7.36 12.82
CA LEU A 24 10.34 -7.84 11.85
C LEU A 24 10.83 -7.70 10.41
N LEU A 25 11.65 -6.69 10.11
CA LEU A 25 12.28 -6.53 8.81
C LEU A 25 13.18 -7.74 8.45
N ASN A 26 13.84 -8.37 9.43
CA ASN A 26 14.61 -9.60 9.19
C ASN A 26 13.70 -10.76 8.71
N ASP A 27 12.42 -10.74 9.07
CA ASP A 27 11.41 -11.68 8.58
C ASP A 27 10.71 -11.16 7.30
N ARG A 28 11.29 -10.15 6.66
CA ARG A 28 10.81 -9.51 5.42
C ARG A 28 9.47 -8.80 5.55
N ILE A 29 9.13 -8.34 6.75
CA ILE A 29 7.89 -7.65 7.08
C ILE A 29 8.15 -6.14 7.13
N ILE A 30 7.37 -5.39 6.34
CA ILE A 30 7.36 -3.93 6.28
C ILE A 30 5.98 -3.44 6.71
N PHE A 31 5.94 -2.32 7.45
CA PHE A 31 4.68 -1.67 7.84
C PHE A 31 4.51 -0.33 7.14
N LEU A 32 3.35 -0.14 6.54
CA LEU A 32 2.81 1.15 6.13
C LEU A 32 1.61 1.42 7.05
N ALA A 33 1.89 1.96 8.25
CA ALA A 33 0.92 2.13 9.34
C ALA A 33 0.61 3.59 9.66
N ASP A 34 0.71 4.47 8.66
CA ASP A 34 0.47 5.91 8.79
C ASP A 34 0.06 6.48 7.43
N GLU A 35 -0.12 7.80 7.36
CA GLU A 35 -0.36 8.52 6.12
C GLU A 35 0.79 8.29 5.11
N VAL A 36 0.42 8.13 3.84
CA VAL A 36 1.37 8.05 2.73
C VAL A 36 1.92 9.45 2.45
N ASN A 37 3.17 9.67 2.77
CA ASN A 37 3.91 10.91 2.55
C ASN A 37 5.35 10.63 2.14
N ASP A 38 6.15 11.66 1.89
CA ASP A 38 7.53 11.50 1.41
C ASP A 38 8.42 10.71 2.39
N VAL A 39 8.19 10.86 3.69
CA VAL A 39 8.98 10.18 4.72
C VAL A 39 8.60 8.69 4.77
N THR A 40 7.31 8.38 4.90
CA THR A 40 6.83 6.99 4.97
C THR A 40 7.14 6.23 3.68
N ALA A 41 6.98 6.88 2.52
CA ALA A 41 7.31 6.28 1.23
C ALA A 41 8.81 5.99 1.10
N SER A 42 9.68 6.95 1.46
CA SER A 42 11.13 6.75 1.41
C SER A 42 11.59 5.59 2.30
N LEU A 43 10.99 5.43 3.49
CA LEU A 43 11.29 4.33 4.39
C LEU A 43 10.85 2.99 3.81
N VAL A 44 9.64 2.89 3.26
CA VAL A 44 9.14 1.67 2.63
C VAL A 44 9.99 1.27 1.43
N VAL A 45 10.29 2.22 0.55
CA VAL A 45 11.16 2.01 -0.63
C VAL A 45 12.55 1.52 -0.22
N ALA A 46 13.19 2.17 0.77
CA ALA A 46 14.51 1.76 1.25
C ALA A 46 14.51 0.33 1.82
N GLN A 47 13.46 -0.04 2.56
CA GLN A 47 13.30 -1.39 3.11
C GLN A 47 13.09 -2.43 1.98
N MET A 48 12.29 -2.12 0.97
CA MET A 48 12.10 -3.01 -0.19
C MET A 48 13.41 -3.26 -0.94
N LEU A 49 14.18 -2.22 -1.25
CA LEU A 49 15.48 -2.33 -1.91
C LEU A 49 16.50 -3.10 -1.07
N TYR A 50 16.51 -2.88 0.24
CA TYR A 50 17.35 -3.64 1.17
C TYR A 50 17.02 -5.13 1.15
N LEU A 51 15.72 -5.49 1.23
CA LEU A 51 15.27 -6.88 1.24
C LEU A 51 15.52 -7.58 -0.10
N GLU A 52 15.34 -6.89 -1.23
CA GLU A 52 15.72 -7.43 -2.54
C GLU A 52 17.21 -7.76 -2.61
N ALA A 53 18.07 -6.86 -2.13
CA ALA A 53 19.51 -7.08 -2.11
C ALA A 53 19.93 -8.26 -1.21
N GLN A 54 19.13 -8.60 -0.18
CA GLN A 54 19.38 -9.76 0.70
C GLN A 54 19.00 -11.09 0.03
N ASP A 55 17.82 -11.14 -0.58
CA ASP A 55 17.32 -12.36 -1.24
C ASP A 55 16.20 -11.96 -2.24
N PRO A 56 16.49 -11.92 -3.54
CA PRO A 56 15.53 -11.50 -4.55
C PRO A 56 14.42 -12.53 -4.84
N ASP A 57 14.57 -13.77 -4.37
CA ASP A 57 13.65 -14.87 -4.68
C ASP A 57 12.58 -15.06 -3.60
N LYS A 58 12.70 -14.34 -2.47
CA LYS A 58 11.73 -14.41 -1.38
C LYS A 58 10.77 -13.24 -1.37
N ASP A 59 9.51 -13.54 -1.03
CA ASP A 59 8.46 -12.54 -0.90
C ASP A 59 8.77 -11.48 0.17
N ILE A 60 8.24 -10.29 -0.05
CA ILE A 60 8.19 -9.19 0.92
C ILE A 60 6.74 -9.06 1.39
N TYR A 61 6.52 -8.91 2.69
CA TYR A 61 5.20 -8.76 3.29
C TYR A 61 4.96 -7.30 3.71
N LEU A 62 4.12 -6.59 2.96
CA LEU A 62 3.74 -5.20 3.26
C LEU A 62 2.41 -5.17 4.01
N TYR A 63 2.47 -4.91 5.31
CA TYR A 63 1.30 -4.69 6.16
C TYR A 63 0.83 -3.25 6.06
N ILE A 64 -0.44 -3.06 5.72
CA ILE A 64 -1.04 -1.75 5.45
C ILE A 64 -2.14 -1.46 6.47
N ASN A 65 -1.98 -0.34 7.20
CA ASN A 65 -3.00 0.30 8.01
C ASN A 65 -2.89 1.82 7.80
N SER A 66 -3.42 2.31 6.68
CA SER A 66 -3.17 3.66 6.20
C SER A 66 -4.45 4.33 5.69
N PRO A 67 -4.69 5.60 6.05
CA PRO A 67 -5.78 6.39 5.48
C PRO A 67 -5.50 6.85 4.04
N GLY A 68 -4.34 6.52 3.47
CA GLY A 68 -3.87 7.03 2.21
C GLY A 68 -3.00 8.26 2.35
N GLY A 69 -3.00 9.17 1.37
CA GLY A 69 -2.21 10.40 1.39
C GLY A 69 -1.66 10.79 0.02
N SER A 70 -0.41 11.25 -0.03
CA SER A 70 0.25 11.76 -1.25
C SER A 70 0.29 10.72 -2.36
N ILE A 71 -0.29 11.05 -3.50
CA ILE A 71 -0.29 10.17 -4.68
C ILE A 71 1.12 9.99 -5.22
N THR A 72 1.93 11.05 -5.26
CA THR A 72 3.32 10.97 -5.76
C THR A 72 4.16 10.04 -4.90
N SER A 73 4.05 10.16 -3.58
CA SER A 73 4.75 9.31 -2.62
C SER A 73 4.26 7.85 -2.71
N GLY A 74 2.95 7.65 -2.88
CA GLY A 74 2.39 6.32 -3.09
C GLY A 74 2.82 5.69 -4.42
N MET A 75 2.93 6.49 -5.49
CA MET A 75 3.44 5.98 -6.77
C MET A 75 4.91 5.59 -6.69
N ALA A 76 5.72 6.22 -5.83
CA ALA A 76 7.10 5.79 -5.59
C ALA A 76 7.15 4.39 -4.97
N ILE A 77 6.25 4.09 -4.01
CA ILE A 77 6.11 2.73 -3.46
C ILE A 77 5.65 1.75 -4.54
N TYR A 78 4.57 2.09 -5.27
CA TYR A 78 4.01 1.26 -6.34
C TYR A 78 5.04 0.91 -7.41
N ASP A 79 5.76 1.91 -7.91
CA ASP A 79 6.77 1.69 -8.94
C ASP A 79 7.93 0.82 -8.39
N THR A 80 8.30 0.97 -7.11
CA THR A 80 9.31 0.11 -6.48
C THR A 80 8.82 -1.33 -6.34
N MET A 81 7.54 -1.56 -5.93
CA MET A 81 6.95 -2.91 -5.87
C MET A 81 7.03 -3.62 -7.22
N ASN A 82 6.90 -2.88 -8.34
CA ASN A 82 6.99 -3.44 -9.69
C ASN A 82 8.43 -3.51 -10.24
N TYR A 83 9.34 -2.73 -9.70
CA TYR A 83 10.72 -2.66 -10.15
C TYR A 83 11.60 -3.77 -9.57
N ILE A 84 11.40 -4.11 -8.30
CA ILE A 84 12.15 -5.17 -7.61
C ILE A 84 11.74 -6.56 -8.13
N LYS A 85 12.62 -7.55 -7.94
CA LYS A 85 12.35 -8.93 -8.37
C LYS A 85 11.47 -9.70 -7.40
N CYS A 86 11.48 -9.32 -6.11
CA CYS A 86 10.66 -9.96 -5.10
C CYS A 86 9.18 -9.74 -5.38
N ASP A 87 8.34 -10.75 -5.20
CA ASP A 87 6.92 -10.53 -5.08
C ASP A 87 6.61 -9.78 -3.78
N VAL A 88 5.76 -8.76 -3.87
CA VAL A 88 5.28 -8.04 -2.68
C VAL A 88 3.88 -8.52 -2.35
N SER A 89 3.77 -9.26 -1.24
CA SER A 89 2.49 -9.64 -0.64
C SER A 89 1.95 -8.47 0.19
N THR A 90 0.70 -8.09 -0.01
CA THR A 90 0.05 -6.99 0.70
C THR A 90 -1.02 -7.49 1.65
N ILE A 91 -1.04 -6.97 2.89
CA ILE A 91 -1.97 -7.39 3.93
C ILE A 91 -2.63 -6.17 4.58
N CYS A 92 -3.94 -6.02 4.42
CA CYS A 92 -4.69 -4.98 5.13
C CYS A 92 -4.95 -5.39 6.58
N VAL A 93 -4.53 -4.52 7.52
CA VAL A 93 -4.78 -4.64 8.95
C VAL A 93 -5.44 -3.37 9.44
N GLY A 94 -6.69 -3.43 9.86
CA GLY A 94 -7.46 -2.26 10.25
C GLY A 94 -8.05 -1.55 9.03
N MET A 95 -7.31 -0.65 8.36
CA MET A 95 -7.81 0.12 7.23
C MET A 95 -6.79 0.26 6.11
N ALA A 96 -7.27 0.16 4.87
CA ALA A 96 -6.55 0.63 3.70
C ALA A 96 -7.46 1.56 2.89
N ALA A 97 -7.23 2.87 2.97
CA ALA A 97 -8.06 3.86 2.30
C ALA A 97 -7.27 4.63 1.23
N SER A 98 -7.98 5.06 0.16
CA SER A 98 -7.41 5.93 -0.86
C SER A 98 -6.11 5.37 -1.46
N MET A 99 -4.98 6.07 -1.32
CA MET A 99 -3.67 5.58 -1.77
C MET A 99 -3.26 4.29 -1.05
N GLY A 100 -3.71 4.05 0.19
CA GLY A 100 -3.51 2.79 0.91
C GLY A 100 -4.24 1.61 0.24
N ALA A 101 -5.47 1.81 -0.22
CA ALA A 101 -6.24 0.81 -0.97
C ALA A 101 -5.62 0.53 -2.34
N PHE A 102 -5.12 1.56 -3.00
CA PHE A 102 -4.38 1.41 -4.26
C PHE A 102 -3.13 0.54 -4.07
N LEU A 103 -2.32 0.80 -3.04
CA LEU A 103 -1.13 0.00 -2.74
C LEU A 103 -1.49 -1.42 -2.32
N LEU A 104 -2.58 -1.61 -1.55
CA LEU A 104 -3.09 -2.94 -1.18
C LEU A 104 -3.41 -3.77 -2.43
N SER A 105 -4.16 -3.19 -3.37
CA SER A 105 -4.55 -3.87 -4.62
C SER A 105 -3.38 -4.09 -5.58
N SER A 106 -2.24 -3.41 -5.35
CA SER A 106 -1.02 -3.49 -6.17
C SER A 106 -0.09 -4.64 -5.80
N GLY A 107 -0.38 -5.41 -4.76
CA GLY A 107 0.37 -6.61 -4.42
C GLY A 107 0.38 -7.66 -5.53
N ALA A 108 1.33 -8.59 -5.46
CA ALA A 108 1.42 -9.69 -6.40
C ALA A 108 0.11 -10.49 -6.44
N LYS A 109 -0.34 -10.87 -7.64
CA LYS A 109 -1.61 -11.61 -7.81
C LYS A 109 -1.59 -12.92 -7.03
N GLY A 110 -2.68 -13.17 -6.29
CA GLY A 110 -2.81 -14.31 -5.38
C GLY A 110 -2.18 -14.07 -3.99
N LYS A 111 -1.51 -12.92 -3.79
CA LYS A 111 -0.80 -12.56 -2.54
C LYS A 111 -1.30 -11.25 -1.93
N ARG A 112 -2.54 -10.86 -2.21
CA ARG A 112 -3.20 -9.67 -1.66
C ARG A 112 -4.24 -10.11 -0.63
N TYR A 113 -4.07 -9.68 0.61
CA TYR A 113 -4.87 -10.18 1.73
C TYR A 113 -5.52 -9.05 2.53
N ALA A 114 -6.62 -9.40 3.22
CA ALA A 114 -7.21 -8.57 4.25
C ALA A 114 -7.52 -9.43 5.49
N LEU A 115 -7.39 -8.85 6.69
CA LEU A 115 -7.91 -9.46 7.90
C LEU A 115 -9.45 -9.27 7.96
N PRO A 116 -10.20 -10.13 8.68
CA PRO A 116 -11.67 -10.18 8.59
C PRO A 116 -12.39 -8.88 8.97
N ASN A 117 -11.80 -8.08 9.85
CA ASN A 117 -12.37 -6.81 10.30
C ASN A 117 -11.69 -5.60 9.65
N ALA A 118 -10.91 -5.81 8.58
CA ALA A 118 -10.29 -4.72 7.85
C ALA A 118 -11.32 -4.04 6.94
N GLU A 119 -11.15 -2.74 6.77
CA GLU A 119 -11.96 -1.90 5.89
C GLU A 119 -11.10 -1.37 4.75
N VAL A 120 -11.65 -1.38 3.55
CA VAL A 120 -10.98 -0.86 2.35
C VAL A 120 -11.83 0.24 1.74
N MET A 121 -11.24 1.38 1.42
CA MET A 121 -11.96 2.51 0.81
C MET A 121 -11.24 3.01 -0.44
N ILE A 122 -12.00 3.11 -1.53
CA ILE A 122 -11.54 3.70 -2.79
C ILE A 122 -12.30 4.98 -3.09
N HIS A 123 -11.61 5.95 -3.65
CA HIS A 123 -12.19 7.19 -4.15
C HIS A 123 -11.27 7.89 -5.16
N GLN A 124 -11.80 8.92 -5.84
CA GLN A 124 -10.99 9.74 -6.74
C GLN A 124 -9.97 10.61 -6.01
N PRO A 125 -8.89 11.07 -6.69
CA PRO A 125 -7.95 12.01 -6.11
C PRO A 125 -8.62 13.28 -5.59
N LEU A 126 -8.19 13.72 -4.40
CA LEU A 126 -8.53 15.03 -3.87
C LEU A 126 -7.44 16.03 -4.26
N GLY A 127 -7.84 17.25 -4.59
CA GLY A 127 -6.90 18.32 -4.88
C GLY A 127 -7.60 19.67 -4.97
N GLY A 128 -6.83 20.74 -4.80
CA GLY A 128 -7.29 22.10 -4.93
C GLY A 128 -6.12 23.03 -5.22
N MET A 129 -6.41 24.18 -5.82
CA MET A 129 -5.42 25.20 -6.16
C MET A 129 -6.05 26.57 -6.04
N GLN A 130 -5.27 27.55 -5.58
CA GLN A 130 -5.55 28.98 -5.66
C GLN A 130 -4.45 29.66 -6.47
N GLY A 131 -4.81 30.61 -7.32
CA GLY A 131 -3.83 31.33 -8.14
C GLY A 131 -4.46 31.93 -9.38
N GLN A 132 -3.65 32.21 -10.39
CA GLN A 132 -4.09 32.73 -11.67
C GLN A 132 -4.91 31.67 -12.43
N ALA A 133 -5.87 32.10 -13.28
CA ALA A 133 -6.73 31.21 -14.04
C ALA A 133 -5.95 30.15 -14.85
N SER A 134 -4.81 30.55 -15.44
CA SER A 134 -3.94 29.62 -16.17
C SER A 134 -3.34 28.52 -15.27
N ASP A 135 -2.90 28.88 -14.07
CA ASP A 135 -2.33 27.92 -13.10
C ASP A 135 -3.40 26.96 -12.60
N ILE A 136 -4.60 27.48 -12.28
CA ILE A 136 -5.75 26.66 -11.88
C ILE A 136 -6.08 25.63 -12.97
N LYS A 137 -6.08 26.07 -14.25
CA LYS A 137 -6.34 25.14 -15.37
C LYS A 137 -5.27 24.05 -15.48
N ILE A 138 -3.98 24.42 -15.39
CA ILE A 138 -2.86 23.45 -15.44
C ILE A 138 -3.02 22.40 -14.34
N HIS A 139 -3.32 22.80 -13.10
CA HIS A 139 -3.53 21.89 -11.99
C HIS A 139 -4.76 21.01 -12.14
N ALA A 140 -5.88 21.56 -12.63
CA ALA A 140 -7.09 20.80 -12.90
C ALA A 140 -6.83 19.71 -13.96
N ASP A 141 -6.19 20.07 -15.07
CA ASP A 141 -5.83 19.12 -16.13
C ASP A 141 -4.86 18.04 -15.61
N HIS A 142 -3.96 18.39 -14.68
CA HIS A 142 -3.05 17.45 -14.04
C HIS A 142 -3.79 16.45 -13.14
N ILE A 143 -4.70 16.90 -12.28
CA ILE A 143 -5.51 16.03 -11.41
C ILE A 143 -6.37 15.07 -12.25
N ILE A 144 -6.98 15.54 -13.33
CA ILE A 144 -7.77 14.70 -14.24
C ILE A 144 -6.92 13.60 -14.86
N ARG A 145 -5.68 13.91 -15.29
CA ARG A 145 -4.75 12.89 -15.82
C ARG A 145 -4.35 11.87 -14.76
N ILE A 146 -4.08 12.30 -13.52
CA ILE A 146 -3.78 11.40 -12.41
C ILE A 146 -4.96 10.47 -12.14
N ARG A 147 -6.18 11.00 -12.05
CA ARG A 147 -7.41 10.22 -11.87
C ARG A 147 -7.54 9.14 -12.95
N ALA A 148 -7.40 9.51 -14.21
CA ALA A 148 -7.47 8.55 -15.32
C ALA A 148 -6.39 7.46 -15.22
N LYS A 149 -5.14 7.82 -14.85
CA LYS A 149 -4.07 6.85 -14.63
C LYS A 149 -4.39 5.87 -13.49
N LEU A 150 -4.83 6.37 -12.34
CA LEU A 150 -5.15 5.53 -11.18
C LEU A 150 -6.34 4.61 -11.46
N ASN A 151 -7.40 5.11 -12.09
CA ASN A 151 -8.56 4.30 -12.47
C ASN A 151 -8.18 3.17 -13.43
N LYS A 152 -7.33 3.45 -14.41
CA LYS A 152 -6.81 2.43 -15.33
C LYS A 152 -6.04 1.35 -14.57
N LEU A 153 -5.13 1.72 -13.69
CA LEU A 153 -4.35 0.78 -12.89
C LEU A 153 -5.26 -0.06 -11.96
N LEU A 154 -6.24 0.56 -11.28
CA LEU A 154 -7.22 -0.16 -10.48
C LEU A 154 -8.05 -1.14 -11.32
N SER A 155 -8.44 -0.77 -12.53
CA SER A 155 -9.13 -1.67 -13.46
C SER A 155 -8.28 -2.90 -13.78
N GLU A 156 -6.99 -2.71 -14.05
CA GLU A 156 -6.04 -3.79 -14.33
C GLU A 156 -5.82 -4.70 -13.11
N GLN A 157 -5.73 -4.12 -11.91
CA GLN A 157 -5.50 -4.83 -10.65
C GLN A 157 -6.73 -5.64 -10.20
N THR A 158 -7.93 -5.08 -10.34
CA THR A 158 -9.18 -5.69 -9.89
C THR A 158 -9.84 -6.58 -10.94
N GLY A 159 -9.51 -6.36 -12.21
CA GLY A 159 -10.20 -6.99 -13.34
C GLY A 159 -11.59 -6.41 -13.65
N LYS A 160 -11.98 -5.31 -12.96
CA LYS A 160 -13.24 -4.62 -13.24
C LYS A 160 -13.13 -3.74 -14.49
N PRO A 161 -14.22 -3.57 -15.26
CA PRO A 161 -14.24 -2.60 -16.36
C PRO A 161 -13.92 -1.19 -15.89
N LEU A 162 -13.19 -0.41 -16.70
CA LEU A 162 -12.80 0.96 -16.36
C LEU A 162 -13.99 1.85 -15.96
N GLU A 163 -15.11 1.77 -16.70
CA GLU A 163 -16.34 2.50 -16.39
C GLU A 163 -16.90 2.17 -14.99
N THR A 164 -16.74 0.92 -14.54
CA THR A 164 -17.12 0.51 -13.18
C THR A 164 -16.23 1.19 -12.16
N ILE A 165 -14.91 1.18 -12.37
CA ILE A 165 -13.95 1.84 -11.48
C ILE A 165 -14.22 3.35 -11.44
N GLU A 166 -14.45 4.00 -12.57
CA GLU A 166 -14.74 5.44 -12.65
C GLU A 166 -15.98 5.83 -11.86
N ARG A 167 -17.05 5.04 -11.95
CA ARG A 167 -18.28 5.24 -11.18
C ARG A 167 -18.05 4.99 -9.69
N ASP A 168 -17.39 3.90 -9.33
CA ASP A 168 -17.27 3.42 -7.96
C ASP A 168 -16.21 4.19 -7.15
N THR A 169 -15.32 4.93 -7.83
CA THR A 169 -14.34 5.84 -7.21
C THR A 169 -14.80 7.31 -7.22
N GLU A 170 -16.00 7.63 -7.75
CA GLU A 170 -16.48 9.02 -7.82
C GLU A 170 -16.64 9.65 -6.43
N ARG A 171 -17.00 8.86 -5.44
CA ARG A 171 -17.11 9.22 -4.02
C ARG A 171 -16.52 8.11 -3.17
N ASP A 172 -16.40 8.39 -1.86
CA ASP A 172 -15.91 7.40 -0.90
C ASP A 172 -16.75 6.12 -0.98
N ASN A 173 -16.08 5.03 -1.29
CA ASN A 173 -16.68 3.72 -1.43
C ASN A 173 -15.99 2.77 -0.45
N PHE A 174 -16.62 2.61 0.72
CA PHE A 174 -16.14 1.75 1.80
C PHE A 174 -16.59 0.31 1.57
N MET A 175 -15.68 -0.63 1.79
CA MET A 175 -15.89 -2.05 1.63
C MET A 175 -15.35 -2.80 2.85
N THR A 176 -16.11 -3.79 3.33
CA THR A 176 -15.60 -4.82 4.25
C THR A 176 -14.51 -5.64 3.55
N ALA A 177 -13.78 -6.44 4.31
CA ALA A 177 -12.76 -7.34 3.76
C ALA A 177 -13.34 -8.28 2.69
N GLU A 178 -14.54 -8.85 2.92
CA GLU A 178 -15.23 -9.74 2.00
C GLU A 178 -15.69 -9.01 0.73
N GLU A 179 -16.24 -7.80 0.87
CA GLU A 179 -16.63 -6.97 -0.28
C GLU A 179 -15.41 -6.58 -1.11
N ALA A 180 -14.28 -6.24 -0.47
CA ALA A 180 -13.03 -5.93 -1.15
C ALA A 180 -12.47 -7.15 -1.90
N GLN A 181 -12.65 -8.36 -1.38
CA GLN A 181 -12.31 -9.60 -2.08
C GLN A 181 -13.22 -9.82 -3.29
N ILE A 182 -14.52 -9.67 -3.16
CA ILE A 182 -15.48 -9.81 -4.27
C ILE A 182 -15.23 -8.74 -5.34
N TYR A 183 -14.83 -7.55 -4.91
CA TYR A 183 -14.47 -6.46 -5.81
C TYR A 183 -13.18 -6.74 -6.58
N GLY A 184 -12.24 -7.48 -6.01
CA GLY A 184 -10.95 -7.83 -6.59
C GLY A 184 -9.79 -6.97 -6.11
N LEU A 185 -9.99 -6.18 -5.06
CA LEU A 185 -8.92 -5.39 -4.40
C LEU A 185 -7.96 -6.28 -3.61
N VAL A 186 -8.47 -7.38 -3.05
CA VAL A 186 -7.68 -8.44 -2.41
C VAL A 186 -8.04 -9.80 -2.98
N ASP A 187 -7.15 -10.77 -2.81
CA ASP A 187 -7.36 -12.13 -3.32
C ASP A 187 -8.03 -13.04 -2.27
N LYS A 188 -7.75 -12.80 -0.97
CA LYS A 188 -8.26 -13.65 0.11
C LYS A 188 -8.41 -12.88 1.42
N VAL A 189 -9.50 -13.16 2.15
CA VAL A 189 -9.62 -12.80 3.57
C VAL A 189 -9.02 -13.92 4.41
N ILE A 190 -8.06 -13.60 5.29
CA ILE A 190 -7.30 -14.56 6.09
C ILE A 190 -7.61 -14.40 7.58
N THR A 191 -8.00 -15.47 8.24
CA THR A 191 -8.34 -15.51 9.68
C THR A 191 -7.17 -15.98 10.55
N LYS A 192 -6.24 -16.72 9.96
CA LYS A 192 -5.01 -17.22 10.61
C LYS A 192 -3.83 -17.03 9.69
N LYS A 193 -2.64 -16.92 10.28
CA LYS A 193 -1.40 -16.83 9.50
C LYS A 193 -1.17 -18.15 8.76
N GLU A 194 -1.32 -18.12 7.44
CA GLU A 194 -1.08 -19.24 6.50
C GLU A 194 0.10 -18.93 5.57
N LEU A 195 0.86 -17.85 5.92
CA LEU A 195 1.94 -17.26 5.13
C LEU A 195 3.30 -17.73 5.64
#